data_48e275998cc72df0049fa3191dcb9a16
#
_entry.id   48e275998cc72df0049fa3191dcb9a16
#
_cell.length_a   1.000
_cell.length_b   1.000
_cell.length_c   1.000
_cell.angle_alpha   90.00
_cell.angle_beta   90.00
_cell.angle_gamma   90.00
#
_symmetry.space_group_name_H-M   'P 1'
#
loop_
_entity.id
_entity.type
_entity.pdbx_description
1 polymer ?
#
loop_
_entity_poly.entity_id
_entity_poly.type
_entity_poly.pdbx_seq_one_letter_code
_entity_poly.pdbx_strand_id
1 'polypeptide(L)'
;MTCSNPDRASKSILRARAWLITDNKVGMLVQCRGVVDALHLDYVHKQVDPKGVRRLLSPWLHPAKSEHFGEIGSAFAPPWPDIAIATGRLSIPYIRALSRWAGARTFTVVLQNPRTGLGTADLIWVPEHDLLRGQNVITTLTAPHSFSQDRLAELRKAIPAEIAALPRPRVAILLGGPTRAYRYAKADLDRFGRALASVAALNPSFLVTPSRRTPMELTNVADVATRSRPRLLWAGGGENPYPSFLAHADVLIVTADSINMTSEACATGRPVYVFEAKLSNKHARFHLALRRYGATRSLPDGLSHLEQWTYTPLHAAPQIAAEIARRWRQPGSGLPLSCS
;
A
#
# COMPACT_ATOMS: atom_id res chain seq x y z
N MET A 1 -25.89 11.14 -24.69
CA MET A 1 -24.92 12.21 -24.98
C MET A 1 -23.80 12.14 -23.93
N THR A 2 -22.61 11.73 -24.32
CA THR A 2 -21.45 11.68 -23.43
C THR A 2 -20.98 13.12 -23.21
N CYS A 3 -21.20 13.67 -22.01
CA CYS A 3 -20.63 14.96 -21.60
C CYS A 3 -19.11 14.80 -21.47
N SER A 4 -18.39 14.97 -22.56
CA SER A 4 -16.96 15.18 -22.54
C SER A 4 -16.67 16.59 -22.01
N ASN A 5 -15.79 16.72 -21.04
CA ASN A 5 -15.33 18.03 -20.59
C ASN A 5 -14.18 18.47 -21.51
N PRO A 6 -14.37 19.44 -22.42
CA PRO A 6 -13.34 19.93 -23.33
C PRO A 6 -12.13 20.55 -22.60
N ASP A 7 -12.35 21.10 -21.40
CA ASP A 7 -11.28 21.73 -20.60
C ASP A 7 -10.24 20.72 -20.08
N ARG A 8 -10.65 19.44 -19.91
CA ARG A 8 -9.74 18.38 -19.46
C ARG A 8 -8.73 17.99 -20.55
N ALA A 9 -9.15 17.95 -21.80
CA ALA A 9 -8.32 17.54 -22.94
C ALA A 9 -7.15 18.51 -23.20
N SER A 10 -7.32 19.78 -22.88
CA SER A 10 -6.31 20.84 -23.06
C SER A 10 -5.40 21.01 -21.85
N LYS A 11 -5.78 20.54 -20.66
CA LYS A 11 -5.04 20.72 -19.41
C LYS A 11 -3.98 19.63 -19.27
N SER A 12 -2.71 20.04 -19.08
CA SER A 12 -1.64 19.10 -18.73
C SER A 12 -1.95 18.42 -17.38
N ILE A 13 -1.82 17.10 -17.30
CA ILE A 13 -2.02 16.35 -16.06
C ILE A 13 -1.10 16.86 -14.93
N LEU A 14 0.11 17.35 -15.25
CA LEU A 14 1.06 17.89 -14.28
C LEU A 14 0.58 19.17 -13.55
N ARG A 15 -0.50 19.79 -14.02
CA ARG A 15 -1.14 20.94 -13.38
C ARG A 15 -2.47 20.59 -12.72
N ALA A 16 -2.79 19.30 -12.67
CA ALA A 16 -4.01 18.82 -12.05
C ALA A 16 -3.91 18.87 -10.53
N ARG A 17 -5.02 19.23 -9.87
CA ARG A 17 -5.15 19.20 -8.42
C ARG A 17 -5.80 17.89 -8.01
N ALA A 18 -5.23 17.19 -7.03
CA ALA A 18 -5.74 15.92 -6.58
C ALA A 18 -6.38 16.00 -5.17
N TRP A 19 -7.44 15.22 -4.96
CA TRP A 19 -7.92 14.87 -3.63
C TRP A 19 -7.65 13.40 -3.34
N LEU A 20 -7.10 13.12 -2.14
CA LEU A 20 -6.98 11.77 -1.60
C LEU A 20 -8.07 11.57 -0.55
N ILE A 21 -9.01 10.65 -0.80
CA ILE A 21 -10.15 10.41 0.09
C ILE A 21 -9.93 9.07 0.80
N THR A 22 -9.61 9.10 2.09
CA THR A 22 -9.32 7.89 2.87
C THR A 22 -9.89 7.95 4.27
N ASP A 23 -10.06 6.79 4.91
CA ASP A 23 -10.22 6.74 6.36
C ASP A 23 -8.86 6.98 7.06
N ASN A 24 -8.85 6.96 8.40
CA ASN A 24 -7.63 7.21 9.19
C ASN A 24 -6.61 6.06 9.19
N LYS A 25 -6.76 5.03 8.33
CA LYS A 25 -5.81 3.94 8.21
C LYS A 25 -4.61 4.36 7.35
N VAL A 26 -3.43 4.37 7.97
CA VAL A 26 -2.18 4.75 7.27
C VAL A 26 -1.92 3.95 6.01
N GLY A 27 -2.16 2.64 6.02
CA GLY A 27 -1.94 1.81 4.83
C GLY A 27 -2.81 2.21 3.63
N MET A 28 -3.96 2.84 3.85
CA MET A 28 -4.82 3.38 2.78
C MET A 28 -4.20 4.67 2.20
N LEU A 29 -3.77 5.57 3.06
CA LEU A 29 -3.14 6.82 2.63
C LEU A 29 -1.83 6.56 1.87
N VAL A 30 -1.02 5.60 2.32
CA VAL A 30 0.23 5.20 1.63
C VAL A 30 -0.03 4.76 0.20
N GLN A 31 -1.09 3.98 -0.06
CA GLN A 31 -1.45 3.56 -1.41
C GLN A 31 -1.83 4.75 -2.31
N CYS A 32 -2.65 5.68 -1.81
CA CYS A 32 -3.03 6.88 -2.55
C CYS A 32 -1.81 7.79 -2.82
N ARG A 33 -0.97 8.00 -1.81
CA ARG A 33 0.27 8.78 -1.94
C ARG A 33 1.18 8.19 -3.00
N GLY A 34 1.41 6.89 -2.99
CA GLY A 34 2.24 6.24 -4.00
C GLY A 34 1.80 6.56 -5.43
N VAL A 35 0.49 6.59 -5.68
CA VAL A 35 -0.04 6.90 -7.02
C VAL A 35 0.09 8.38 -7.35
N VAL A 36 -0.21 9.29 -6.41
CA VAL A 36 -0.13 10.75 -6.67
C VAL A 36 1.32 11.21 -6.78
N ASP A 37 2.24 10.61 -6.02
CA ASP A 37 3.68 10.85 -6.13
C ASP A 37 4.19 10.43 -7.52
N ALA A 38 3.74 9.27 -8.03
CA ALA A 38 4.08 8.80 -9.37
C ALA A 38 3.46 9.64 -10.51
N LEU A 39 2.42 10.42 -10.23
CA LEU A 39 1.83 11.39 -11.14
C LEU A 39 2.48 12.78 -11.01
N HIS A 40 3.32 12.99 -10.00
CA HIS A 40 3.92 14.29 -9.65
C HIS A 40 2.87 15.39 -9.41
N LEU A 41 1.82 15.08 -8.63
CA LEU A 41 0.71 15.98 -8.36
C LEU A 41 0.70 16.47 -6.91
N ASP A 42 0.35 17.74 -6.74
CA ASP A 42 -0.08 18.25 -5.44
C ASP A 42 -1.45 17.71 -5.06
N TYR A 43 -1.65 17.44 -3.78
CA TYR A 43 -2.90 16.87 -3.30
C TYR A 43 -3.38 17.48 -1.99
N VAL A 44 -4.70 17.43 -1.79
CA VAL A 44 -5.35 17.67 -0.51
C VAL A 44 -5.88 16.35 0.04
N HIS A 45 -5.50 16.01 1.26
CA HIS A 45 -6.04 14.84 1.94
C HIS A 45 -7.40 15.15 2.56
N LYS A 46 -8.43 14.43 2.14
CA LYS A 46 -9.79 14.45 2.67
C LYS A 46 -10.02 13.20 3.51
N GLN A 47 -9.83 13.34 4.82
CA GLN A 47 -10.08 12.24 5.74
C GLN A 47 -11.58 12.09 5.99
N VAL A 48 -12.10 10.86 5.92
CA VAL A 48 -13.50 10.53 6.16
C VAL A 48 -13.65 9.60 7.36
N ASP A 49 -14.67 9.85 8.17
CA ASP A 49 -14.99 9.04 9.34
C ASP A 49 -16.51 8.99 9.59
N PRO A 50 -17.28 8.35 8.68
CA PRO A 50 -18.72 8.21 8.87
C PRO A 50 -19.03 7.47 10.17
N LYS A 51 -20.05 7.92 10.90
CA LYS A 51 -20.44 7.39 12.22
C LYS A 51 -21.69 6.50 12.14
N GLY A 52 -21.94 5.74 13.18
CA GLY A 52 -23.16 4.96 13.39
C GLY A 52 -23.50 4.04 12.22
N VAL A 53 -24.77 4.05 11.82
CA VAL A 53 -25.32 3.22 10.74
C VAL A 53 -24.58 3.41 9.41
N ARG A 54 -24.13 4.65 9.09
CA ARG A 54 -23.38 4.91 7.86
C ARG A 54 -22.03 4.22 7.83
N ARG A 55 -21.34 4.15 8.97
CA ARG A 55 -20.10 3.35 9.09
C ARG A 55 -20.35 1.86 8.89
N LEU A 56 -21.46 1.35 9.44
CA LEU A 56 -21.81 -0.07 9.32
C LEU A 56 -22.19 -0.43 7.88
N LEU A 57 -23.09 0.34 7.27
CA LEU A 57 -23.63 0.09 5.94
C LEU A 57 -22.79 0.70 4.79
N SER A 58 -21.65 1.30 5.09
CA SER A 58 -20.69 1.65 4.05
C SER A 58 -20.25 0.35 3.33
N PRO A 59 -20.07 0.33 2.00
CA PRO A 59 -19.96 1.48 1.08
C PRO A 59 -21.28 1.91 0.40
N TRP A 60 -22.42 1.36 0.78
CA TRP A 60 -23.67 1.52 0.01
C TRP A 60 -24.42 2.83 0.29
N LEU A 61 -24.37 3.35 1.52
CA LEU A 61 -25.04 4.61 1.88
C LEU A 61 -24.27 5.83 1.34
N HIS A 62 -24.98 6.96 1.26
CA HIS A 62 -24.41 8.27 0.93
C HIS A 62 -23.77 8.91 2.18
N PRO A 63 -22.92 9.96 1.99
CA PRO A 63 -22.49 10.83 3.09
C PRO A 63 -23.67 11.38 3.89
N ALA A 64 -23.46 11.76 5.14
CA ALA A 64 -24.51 12.30 5.97
C ALA A 64 -24.96 13.69 5.46
N LYS A 65 -26.25 14.03 5.57
CA LYS A 65 -26.72 15.38 5.23
C LYS A 65 -26.01 16.46 6.06
N SER A 66 -25.69 16.15 7.33
CA SER A 66 -24.93 17.04 8.22
C SER A 66 -23.49 17.31 7.79
N GLU A 67 -22.95 16.58 6.81
CA GLU A 67 -21.64 16.86 6.24
C GLU A 67 -21.70 17.94 5.15
N HIS A 68 -22.90 18.41 4.78
CA HIS A 68 -23.12 19.50 3.82
C HIS A 68 -22.33 19.35 2.52
N PHE A 69 -22.27 18.11 2.01
CA PHE A 69 -21.47 17.77 0.83
C PHE A 69 -21.87 18.63 -0.38
N GLY A 70 -20.90 19.34 -0.96
CA GLY A 70 -21.10 20.27 -2.07
C GLY A 70 -21.39 21.73 -1.67
N GLU A 71 -21.69 21.99 -0.41
CA GLU A 71 -21.96 23.34 0.08
C GLU A 71 -20.65 24.09 0.40
N ILE A 72 -20.64 25.40 0.12
CA ILE A 72 -19.49 26.27 0.41
C ILE A 72 -19.18 26.24 1.91
N GLY A 73 -17.90 26.04 2.25
CA GLY A 73 -17.45 25.94 3.64
C GLY A 73 -17.40 24.50 4.18
N SER A 74 -18.01 23.53 3.47
CA SER A 74 -17.89 22.12 3.88
C SER A 74 -16.54 21.51 3.49
N ALA A 75 -16.21 20.37 4.09
CA ALA A 75 -14.99 19.64 3.76
C ALA A 75 -14.92 19.18 2.29
N PHE A 76 -16.08 18.98 1.67
CA PHE A 76 -16.26 18.54 0.29
C PHE A 76 -17.02 19.61 -0.51
N ALA A 77 -16.44 20.80 -0.63
CA ALA A 77 -16.96 21.93 -1.39
C ALA A 77 -16.13 22.22 -2.65
N PRO A 78 -16.72 22.87 -3.68
CA PRO A 78 -15.93 23.40 -4.80
C PRO A 78 -14.86 24.42 -4.32
N PRO A 79 -13.76 24.63 -5.06
CA PRO A 79 -13.52 24.08 -6.38
C PRO A 79 -13.18 22.59 -6.37
N TRP A 80 -13.84 21.83 -7.25
CA TRP A 80 -13.62 20.39 -7.35
C TRP A 80 -12.21 20.07 -7.81
N PRO A 81 -11.63 18.92 -7.38
CA PRO A 81 -10.34 18.47 -7.86
C PRO A 81 -10.44 18.01 -9.31
N ASP A 82 -9.33 18.04 -10.01
CA ASP A 82 -9.24 17.46 -11.34
C ASP A 82 -9.20 15.92 -11.27
N ILE A 83 -8.52 15.38 -10.23
CA ILE A 83 -8.42 13.93 -9.96
C ILE A 83 -8.82 13.68 -8.50
N ALA A 84 -9.59 12.64 -8.25
CA ALA A 84 -9.87 12.16 -6.91
C ALA A 84 -9.49 10.69 -6.79
N ILE A 85 -8.64 10.36 -5.81
CA ILE A 85 -8.19 8.98 -5.55
C ILE A 85 -8.74 8.57 -4.19
N ALA A 86 -9.55 7.52 -4.17
CA ALA A 86 -10.16 7.00 -2.95
C ALA A 86 -9.69 5.58 -2.65
N THR A 87 -9.51 5.24 -1.38
CA THR A 87 -9.28 3.85 -0.97
C THR A 87 -9.91 3.56 0.38
N GLY A 88 -10.35 2.32 0.54
CA GLY A 88 -11.01 1.85 1.73
C GLY A 88 -12.54 1.99 1.67
N ARG A 89 -13.22 1.07 2.37
CA ARG A 89 -14.69 0.94 2.34
C ARG A 89 -15.42 2.24 2.69
N LEU A 90 -14.86 3.00 3.63
CA LEU A 90 -15.52 4.21 4.15
C LEU A 90 -15.41 5.41 3.20
N SER A 91 -14.47 5.40 2.25
CA SER A 91 -14.30 6.48 1.26
C SER A 91 -15.23 6.34 0.05
N ILE A 92 -15.78 5.14 -0.19
CA ILE A 92 -16.60 4.87 -1.38
C ILE A 92 -17.87 5.75 -1.46
N PRO A 93 -18.63 5.98 -0.39
CA PRO A 93 -19.76 6.93 -0.44
C PRO A 93 -19.36 8.32 -0.93
N TYR A 94 -18.20 8.79 -0.52
CA TYR A 94 -17.72 10.15 -0.82
C TYR A 94 -17.23 10.28 -2.26
N ILE A 95 -16.50 9.29 -2.79
CA ILE A 95 -16.07 9.33 -4.20
C ILE A 95 -17.28 9.25 -5.14
N ARG A 96 -18.32 8.46 -4.80
CA ARG A 96 -19.56 8.38 -5.55
C ARG A 96 -20.35 9.69 -5.49
N ALA A 97 -20.41 10.34 -4.34
CA ALA A 97 -21.02 11.65 -4.21
C ALA A 97 -20.26 12.70 -5.02
N LEU A 98 -18.92 12.71 -4.92
CA LEU A 98 -18.06 13.60 -5.71
C LEU A 98 -18.30 13.44 -7.22
N SER A 99 -18.34 12.20 -7.72
CA SER A 99 -18.62 11.91 -9.13
C SER A 99 -19.94 12.52 -9.59
N ARG A 100 -21.00 12.50 -8.76
CA ARG A 100 -22.30 13.11 -9.08
C ARG A 100 -22.25 14.64 -9.07
N TRP A 101 -21.60 15.24 -8.07
CA TRP A 101 -21.52 16.69 -7.92
C TRP A 101 -20.57 17.36 -8.91
N ALA A 102 -19.42 16.78 -9.13
CA ALA A 102 -18.39 17.31 -10.02
C ALA A 102 -18.62 16.90 -11.49
N GLY A 103 -19.33 15.80 -11.72
CA GLY A 103 -19.54 15.25 -13.07
C GLY A 103 -18.21 15.01 -13.79
N ALA A 104 -18.17 15.32 -15.08
CA ALA A 104 -16.99 15.12 -15.91
C ALA A 104 -15.77 16.00 -15.54
N ARG A 105 -15.91 16.94 -14.61
CA ARG A 105 -14.81 17.80 -14.14
C ARG A 105 -13.77 17.06 -13.33
N THR A 106 -14.16 16.00 -12.60
CA THR A 106 -13.26 15.21 -11.77
C THR A 106 -13.11 13.81 -12.33
N PHE A 107 -11.87 13.37 -12.56
CA PHE A 107 -11.54 11.97 -12.85
C PHE A 107 -11.43 11.19 -11.55
N THR A 108 -12.25 10.16 -11.40
CA THR A 108 -12.34 9.40 -10.18
C THR A 108 -11.56 8.09 -10.26
N VAL A 109 -10.78 7.79 -9.23
CA VAL A 109 -9.98 6.57 -9.11
C VAL A 109 -10.28 5.90 -7.77
N VAL A 110 -10.55 4.61 -7.78
CA VAL A 110 -10.69 3.81 -6.56
C VAL A 110 -9.58 2.79 -6.50
N LEU A 111 -8.84 2.80 -5.40
CA LEU A 111 -7.85 1.78 -5.11
C LEU A 111 -8.50 0.71 -4.21
N GLN A 112 -8.47 -0.53 -4.68
CA GLN A 112 -9.14 -1.74 -4.17
C GLN A 112 -10.61 -1.88 -4.65
N ASN A 113 -11.14 -3.10 -4.49
CA ASN A 113 -12.50 -3.42 -4.89
C ASN A 113 -13.53 -2.59 -4.12
N PRO A 114 -14.32 -1.73 -4.79
CA PRO A 114 -15.29 -0.85 -4.13
C PRO A 114 -16.49 -1.59 -3.55
N ARG A 115 -16.78 -2.81 -4.03
CA ARG A 115 -17.98 -3.62 -3.70
C ARG A 115 -19.30 -3.01 -4.15
N THR A 116 -19.28 -1.91 -4.86
CA THR A 116 -20.45 -1.20 -5.40
C THR A 116 -20.51 -1.23 -6.93
N GLY A 117 -19.70 -2.11 -7.54
CA GLY A 117 -19.69 -2.31 -8.99
C GLY A 117 -18.70 -1.41 -9.73
N LEU A 118 -18.57 -1.67 -11.03
CA LEU A 118 -17.63 -1.00 -11.92
C LEU A 118 -17.94 0.48 -12.13
N GLY A 119 -19.22 0.87 -12.08
CA GLY A 119 -19.66 2.27 -12.21
C GLY A 119 -19.31 3.17 -11.01
N THR A 120 -18.52 2.69 -10.05
CA THR A 120 -18.14 3.46 -8.86
C THR A 120 -17.16 4.57 -9.19
N ALA A 121 -16.27 4.37 -10.16
CA ALA A 121 -15.23 5.33 -10.55
C ALA A 121 -14.83 5.14 -12.02
N ASP A 122 -14.15 6.14 -12.58
CA ASP A 122 -13.64 6.09 -13.96
C ASP A 122 -12.51 5.06 -14.10
N LEU A 123 -11.72 4.84 -13.04
CA LEU A 123 -10.70 3.81 -12.96
C LEU A 123 -10.74 3.11 -11.60
N ILE A 124 -10.65 1.79 -11.61
CA ILE A 124 -10.55 0.97 -10.41
C ILE A 124 -9.26 0.17 -10.49
N TRP A 125 -8.42 0.30 -9.47
CA TRP A 125 -7.29 -0.58 -9.30
C TRP A 125 -7.62 -1.68 -8.29
N VAL A 126 -7.27 -2.92 -8.61
CA VAL A 126 -7.28 -4.03 -7.66
C VAL A 126 -5.98 -4.83 -7.77
N PRO A 127 -5.50 -5.43 -6.69
CA PRO A 127 -4.38 -6.35 -6.79
C PRO A 127 -4.76 -7.58 -7.64
N GLU A 128 -3.80 -8.17 -8.33
CA GLU A 128 -4.01 -9.28 -9.26
C GLU A 128 -4.76 -10.47 -8.63
N HIS A 129 -4.54 -10.70 -7.32
CA HIS A 129 -5.22 -11.75 -6.55
C HIS A 129 -6.70 -11.45 -6.22
N ASP A 130 -7.21 -10.24 -6.50
CA ASP A 130 -8.66 -9.94 -6.49
C ASP A 130 -9.30 -10.43 -7.79
N LEU A 131 -10.56 -10.82 -7.72
CA LEU A 131 -11.28 -11.38 -8.86
C LEU A 131 -11.99 -10.32 -9.72
N LEU A 132 -12.06 -9.07 -9.27
CA LEU A 132 -12.72 -8.00 -10.03
C LEU A 132 -11.96 -7.73 -11.33
N ARG A 133 -12.68 -7.78 -12.44
CA ARG A 133 -12.19 -7.43 -13.79
C ARG A 133 -13.23 -6.57 -14.50
N GLY A 134 -12.80 -5.76 -15.45
CA GLY A 134 -13.66 -4.89 -16.24
C GLY A 134 -12.86 -3.93 -17.12
N GLN A 135 -13.53 -3.22 -18.02
CA GLN A 135 -12.89 -2.27 -18.95
C GLN A 135 -12.19 -1.11 -18.22
N ASN A 136 -12.69 -0.72 -17.06
CA ASN A 136 -12.10 0.32 -16.19
C ASN A 136 -11.34 -0.26 -15.01
N VAL A 137 -10.89 -1.52 -15.07
CA VAL A 137 -10.11 -2.15 -14.01
C VAL A 137 -8.68 -2.37 -14.47
N ILE A 138 -7.73 -1.90 -13.68
CA ILE A 138 -6.30 -2.23 -13.80
C ILE A 138 -5.88 -3.13 -12.65
N THR A 139 -5.01 -4.09 -12.93
CA THR A 139 -4.44 -4.98 -11.91
C THR A 139 -2.93 -4.89 -11.89
N THR A 140 -2.34 -5.01 -10.71
CA THR A 140 -0.89 -5.15 -10.54
C THR A 140 -0.57 -6.22 -9.51
N LEU A 141 0.62 -6.77 -9.57
CA LEU A 141 1.07 -7.85 -8.69
C LEU A 141 1.21 -7.35 -7.24
N THR A 142 1.77 -6.14 -7.04
CA THR A 142 1.96 -5.51 -5.72
C THR A 142 0.98 -4.37 -5.49
N ALA A 143 0.83 -3.95 -4.23
CA ALA A 143 0.09 -2.74 -3.88
C ALA A 143 0.92 -1.48 -4.21
N PRO A 144 0.28 -0.35 -4.57
CA PRO A 144 0.99 0.91 -4.78
C PRO A 144 1.55 1.46 -3.45
N HIS A 145 2.73 2.06 -3.52
CA HIS A 145 3.46 2.69 -2.41
C HIS A 145 4.41 3.76 -2.96
N SER A 146 5.03 4.55 -2.07
CA SER A 146 5.91 5.67 -2.46
C SER A 146 7.40 5.29 -2.58
N PHE A 147 7.79 4.03 -2.47
CA PHE A 147 9.19 3.61 -2.62
C PHE A 147 9.52 3.37 -4.11
N SER A 148 9.71 4.46 -4.87
CA SER A 148 10.24 4.39 -6.23
C SER A 148 11.73 4.03 -6.23
N GLN A 149 12.27 3.62 -7.39
CA GLN A 149 13.71 3.35 -7.52
C GLN A 149 14.54 4.58 -7.21
N ASP A 150 14.10 5.78 -7.66
CA ASP A 150 14.78 7.04 -7.38
C ASP A 150 14.80 7.34 -5.89
N ARG A 151 13.65 7.20 -5.20
CA ARG A 151 13.58 7.39 -3.76
C ARG A 151 14.46 6.40 -3.00
N LEU A 152 14.48 5.14 -3.40
CA LEU A 152 15.39 4.15 -2.79
C LEU A 152 16.86 4.48 -3.05
N ALA A 153 17.18 4.98 -4.25
CA ALA A 153 18.53 5.42 -4.59
C ALA A 153 18.96 6.62 -3.72
N GLU A 154 18.10 7.61 -3.53
CA GLU A 154 18.38 8.75 -2.65
C GLU A 154 18.58 8.31 -1.20
N LEU A 155 17.72 7.42 -0.67
CA LEU A 155 17.90 6.87 0.67
C LEU A 155 19.23 6.11 0.82
N ARG A 156 19.68 5.41 -0.22
CA ARG A 156 20.96 4.67 -0.21
C ARG A 156 22.17 5.59 -0.22
N LYS A 157 22.07 6.82 -0.76
CA LYS A 157 23.15 7.82 -0.71
C LYS A 157 23.35 8.38 0.69
N ALA A 158 22.28 8.52 1.48
CA ALA A 158 22.28 9.10 2.82
C ALA A 158 22.12 8.00 3.89
N ILE A 159 23.18 7.20 4.10
CA ILE A 159 23.15 6.15 5.11
C ILE A 159 23.23 6.77 6.52
N PRO A 160 22.26 6.52 7.42
CA PRO A 160 22.37 6.91 8.82
C PRO A 160 23.59 6.29 9.51
N ALA A 161 24.27 7.07 10.37
CA ALA A 161 25.51 6.65 11.01
C ALA A 161 25.35 5.33 11.80
N GLU A 162 24.23 5.16 12.47
CA GLU A 162 23.88 3.95 13.22
C GLU A 162 23.72 2.71 12.32
N ILE A 163 23.21 2.87 11.10
CA ILE A 163 23.14 1.78 10.11
C ILE A 163 24.53 1.55 9.51
N ALA A 164 25.28 2.60 9.23
CA ALA A 164 26.63 2.49 8.69
C ALA A 164 27.57 1.69 9.60
N ALA A 165 27.41 1.84 10.92
CA ALA A 165 28.19 1.12 11.93
C ALA A 165 27.90 -0.39 12.00
N LEU A 166 26.78 -0.86 11.42
CA LEU A 166 26.42 -2.27 11.41
C LEU A 166 27.18 -3.03 10.31
N PRO A 167 27.87 -4.15 10.64
CA PRO A 167 28.48 -5.03 9.65
C PRO A 167 27.45 -5.57 8.64
N ARG A 168 27.93 -5.92 7.45
CA ARG A 168 27.14 -6.67 6.45
C ARG A 168 27.35 -8.18 6.62
N PRO A 169 26.38 -9.02 6.21
CA PRO A 169 25.10 -8.63 5.61
C PRO A 169 24.13 -8.07 6.65
N ARG A 170 23.27 -7.13 6.21
CA ARG A 170 22.22 -6.53 7.03
C ARG A 170 20.88 -7.16 6.66
N VAL A 171 20.21 -7.77 7.63
CA VAL A 171 18.90 -8.39 7.46
C VAL A 171 17.84 -7.50 8.07
N ALA A 172 16.91 -6.97 7.23
CA ALA A 172 15.77 -6.22 7.74
C ALA A 172 14.62 -7.19 8.10
N ILE A 173 14.09 -7.08 9.33
CA ILE A 173 12.92 -7.84 9.80
C ILE A 173 11.74 -6.87 9.91
N LEU A 174 10.76 -7.05 9.03
CA LEU A 174 9.58 -6.20 8.92
C LEU A 174 8.37 -6.93 9.50
N LEU A 175 7.95 -6.52 10.70
CA LEU A 175 6.88 -7.18 11.42
C LEU A 175 5.54 -6.51 11.15
N GLY A 176 4.63 -7.20 10.52
CA GLY A 176 3.24 -6.81 10.37
C GLY A 176 2.45 -7.00 11.65
N GLY A 177 1.15 -7.17 11.55
CA GLY A 177 0.29 -7.40 12.71
C GLY A 177 -0.99 -8.14 12.36
N PRO A 178 -1.68 -8.70 13.35
CA PRO A 178 -2.84 -9.53 13.12
C PRO A 178 -3.90 -8.80 12.30
N THR A 179 -4.61 -9.55 11.51
CA THR A 179 -5.79 -9.10 10.78
C THR A 179 -7.04 -9.72 11.42
N ARG A 180 -8.25 -9.31 10.96
CA ARG A 180 -9.48 -9.98 11.39
C ARG A 180 -9.49 -11.48 11.06
N ALA A 181 -8.78 -11.89 10.01
CA ALA A 181 -8.73 -13.26 9.51
C ALA A 181 -7.53 -14.07 10.06
N TYR A 182 -6.63 -13.44 10.80
CA TYR A 182 -5.38 -14.07 11.20
C TYR A 182 -4.84 -13.53 12.54
N ARG A 183 -4.47 -14.44 13.43
CA ARG A 183 -3.71 -14.18 14.66
C ARG A 183 -2.57 -15.19 14.76
N TYR A 184 -1.43 -14.77 15.31
CA TYR A 184 -0.30 -15.65 15.55
C TYR A 184 -0.65 -16.61 16.70
N ALA A 185 -0.65 -17.92 16.42
CA ALA A 185 -0.71 -18.94 17.44
C ALA A 185 0.66 -19.09 18.11
N LYS A 186 0.71 -19.69 19.31
CA LYS A 186 1.99 -19.98 19.99
C LYS A 186 2.95 -20.76 19.10
N ALA A 187 2.45 -21.78 18.40
CA ALA A 187 3.27 -22.57 17.47
C ALA A 187 3.85 -21.75 16.32
N ASP A 188 3.14 -20.71 15.83
CA ASP A 188 3.66 -19.80 14.82
C ASP A 188 4.80 -18.94 15.37
N LEU A 189 4.63 -18.43 16.61
CA LEU A 189 5.66 -17.64 17.29
C LEU A 189 6.90 -18.48 17.55
N ASP A 190 6.74 -19.71 18.03
CA ASP A 190 7.84 -20.65 18.29
C ASP A 190 8.59 -20.98 16.97
N ARG A 191 7.86 -21.21 15.88
CA ARG A 191 8.43 -21.46 14.55
C ARG A 191 9.17 -20.24 14.02
N PHE A 192 8.59 -19.04 14.16
CA PHE A 192 9.25 -17.80 13.78
C PHE A 192 10.55 -17.58 14.57
N GLY A 193 10.52 -17.82 15.86
CA GLY A 193 11.70 -17.74 16.72
C GLY A 193 12.82 -18.68 16.26
N ARG A 194 12.52 -19.95 15.94
CA ARG A 194 13.52 -20.90 15.40
C ARG A 194 14.07 -20.44 14.06
N ALA A 195 13.21 -19.99 13.14
CA ALA A 195 13.65 -19.48 11.85
C ALA A 195 14.59 -18.27 12.00
N LEU A 196 14.25 -17.31 12.87
CA LEU A 196 15.12 -16.16 13.13
C LEU A 196 16.43 -16.55 13.83
N ALA A 197 16.38 -17.52 14.74
CA ALA A 197 17.61 -18.03 15.41
C ALA A 197 18.57 -18.68 14.39
N SER A 198 18.03 -19.43 13.40
CA SER A 198 18.86 -19.98 12.33
C SER A 198 19.50 -18.89 11.46
N VAL A 199 18.76 -17.80 11.17
CA VAL A 199 19.32 -16.63 10.49
C VAL A 199 20.41 -15.96 11.34
N ALA A 200 20.16 -15.80 12.65
CA ALA A 200 21.16 -15.20 13.57
C ALA A 200 22.45 -16.02 13.66
N ALA A 201 22.38 -17.33 13.51
CA ALA A 201 23.55 -18.21 13.46
C ALA A 201 24.48 -17.92 12.26
N LEU A 202 23.96 -17.28 11.19
CA LEU A 202 24.75 -16.85 10.03
C LEU A 202 25.51 -15.52 10.23
N ASN A 203 25.49 -14.98 11.43
CA ASN A 203 26.20 -13.76 11.83
C ASN A 203 25.85 -12.45 11.08
N PRO A 204 24.58 -12.20 10.67
CA PRO A 204 24.22 -10.91 10.10
C PRO A 204 24.08 -9.84 11.19
N SER A 205 23.99 -8.57 10.75
CA SER A 205 23.38 -7.51 11.55
C SER A 205 21.88 -7.42 11.26
N PHE A 206 21.10 -6.92 12.22
CA PHE A 206 19.66 -6.82 12.07
C PHE A 206 19.12 -5.40 12.10
N LEU A 207 18.10 -5.14 11.28
CA LEU A 207 17.30 -3.93 11.25
C LEU A 207 15.85 -4.33 11.53
N VAL A 208 15.39 -4.22 12.77
CA VAL A 208 14.10 -4.76 13.19
C VAL A 208 13.09 -3.64 13.37
N THR A 209 11.95 -3.73 12.71
CA THR A 209 10.88 -2.75 12.84
C THR A 209 9.50 -3.39 12.92
N PRO A 210 8.75 -3.19 14.02
CA PRO A 210 7.36 -3.55 14.10
C PRO A 210 6.47 -2.49 13.42
N SER A 211 5.32 -2.92 12.94
CA SER A 211 4.23 -2.02 12.57
C SER A 211 3.46 -1.59 13.83
N ARG A 212 2.62 -0.55 13.70
CA ARG A 212 1.74 -0.10 14.79
C ARG A 212 0.73 -1.15 15.26
N ARG A 213 0.53 -2.23 14.49
CA ARG A 213 -0.40 -3.32 14.81
C ARG A 213 0.32 -4.58 15.27
N THR A 214 1.64 -4.56 15.30
CA THR A 214 2.45 -5.74 15.70
C THR A 214 2.20 -6.04 17.18
N PRO A 215 1.79 -7.28 17.52
CA PRO A 215 1.67 -7.68 18.91
C PRO A 215 3.03 -7.68 19.60
N MET A 216 3.03 -7.38 20.88
CA MET A 216 4.27 -7.38 21.69
C MET A 216 4.96 -8.75 21.69
N GLU A 217 4.18 -9.83 21.68
CA GLU A 217 4.71 -11.19 21.65
C GLU A 217 5.54 -11.44 20.39
N LEU A 218 5.09 -10.98 19.23
CA LEU A 218 5.83 -11.12 17.97
C LEU A 218 7.12 -10.27 17.97
N THR A 219 7.04 -9.07 18.52
CA THR A 219 8.21 -8.19 18.69
C THR A 219 9.21 -8.80 19.64
N ASN A 220 8.77 -9.38 20.76
CA ASN A 220 9.61 -10.05 21.74
C ASN A 220 10.31 -11.28 21.12
N VAL A 221 9.63 -12.06 20.29
CA VAL A 221 10.28 -13.18 19.58
C VAL A 221 11.42 -12.69 18.70
N ALA A 222 11.21 -11.62 17.92
CA ALA A 222 12.27 -11.04 17.10
C ALA A 222 13.40 -10.45 17.96
N ASP A 223 13.06 -9.78 19.06
CA ASP A 223 14.02 -9.25 20.01
C ASP A 223 14.93 -10.35 20.57
N VAL A 224 14.34 -11.41 21.12
CA VAL A 224 15.06 -12.54 21.69
C VAL A 224 15.96 -13.21 20.67
N ALA A 225 15.46 -13.46 19.47
CA ALA A 225 16.20 -14.17 18.42
C ALA A 225 17.39 -13.36 17.87
N THR A 226 17.36 -12.03 17.94
CA THR A 226 18.37 -11.15 17.33
C THR A 226 19.31 -10.48 18.32
N ARG A 227 19.04 -10.54 19.64
CA ARG A 227 19.77 -9.77 20.66
C ARG A 227 21.26 -10.10 20.78
N SER A 228 21.68 -11.28 20.37
CA SER A 228 23.09 -11.70 20.40
C SER A 228 23.92 -11.15 19.21
N ARG A 229 23.30 -10.37 18.33
CA ARG A 229 23.92 -9.82 17.12
C ARG A 229 23.89 -8.30 17.11
N PRO A 230 24.81 -7.64 16.37
CA PRO A 230 24.70 -6.21 16.10
C PRO A 230 23.34 -5.90 15.48
N ARG A 231 22.60 -4.92 16.03
CA ARG A 231 21.25 -4.62 15.55
C ARG A 231 20.76 -3.23 15.91
N LEU A 232 19.78 -2.77 15.13
CA LEU A 232 18.89 -1.68 15.46
C LEU A 232 17.47 -2.23 15.57
N LEU A 233 16.85 -2.11 16.72
CA LEU A 233 15.46 -2.45 16.95
C LEU A 233 14.70 -1.17 17.24
N TRP A 234 13.79 -0.78 16.32
CA TRP A 234 12.93 0.37 16.55
C TRP A 234 11.65 -0.07 17.29
N ALA A 235 11.53 0.40 18.52
CA ALA A 235 10.40 0.08 19.40
C ALA A 235 9.30 1.15 19.41
N GLY A 236 9.39 2.15 18.52
CA GLY A 236 8.54 3.34 18.53
C GLY A 236 9.25 4.53 19.18
N GLY A 237 8.79 5.73 18.88
CA GLY A 237 9.44 6.97 19.29
C GLY A 237 10.48 7.47 18.27
N GLY A 238 10.66 8.79 18.20
CA GLY A 238 11.53 9.41 17.22
C GLY A 238 11.08 9.24 15.76
N GLU A 239 11.99 9.52 14.86
CA GLU A 239 11.76 9.33 13.42
C GLU A 239 11.69 7.84 13.09
N ASN A 240 10.74 7.49 12.22
CA ASN A 240 10.55 6.09 11.81
C ASN A 240 11.65 5.66 10.83
N PRO A 241 12.56 4.74 11.22
CA PRO A 241 13.69 4.32 10.40
C PRO A 241 13.31 3.36 9.26
N TYR A 242 12.04 2.99 9.14
CA TYR A 242 11.54 2.02 8.16
C TYR A 242 12.03 2.28 6.72
N PRO A 243 12.02 3.54 6.19
CA PRO A 243 12.54 3.81 4.85
C PRO A 243 14.03 3.48 4.71
N SER A 244 14.83 3.85 5.71
CA SER A 244 16.26 3.56 5.73
C SER A 244 16.55 2.07 5.88
N PHE A 245 15.76 1.34 6.68
CA PHE A 245 15.88 -0.11 6.82
C PHE A 245 15.60 -0.83 5.48
N LEU A 246 14.57 -0.43 4.74
CA LEU A 246 14.30 -0.94 3.40
C LEU A 246 15.47 -0.67 2.43
N ALA A 247 16.01 0.55 2.44
CA ALA A 247 17.03 0.98 1.49
C ALA A 247 18.39 0.29 1.72
N HIS A 248 18.73 0.01 2.98
CA HIS A 248 20.08 -0.46 3.38
C HIS A 248 20.16 -1.95 3.73
N ALA A 249 19.05 -2.68 3.69
CA ALA A 249 19.05 -4.12 3.85
C ALA A 249 19.70 -4.84 2.66
N ASP A 250 20.43 -5.91 2.94
CA ASP A 250 20.91 -6.86 1.92
C ASP A 250 19.91 -7.97 1.68
N VAL A 251 19.13 -8.34 2.71
CA VAL A 251 18.06 -9.34 2.70
C VAL A 251 16.92 -8.82 3.55
N LEU A 252 15.68 -9.11 3.17
CA LEU A 252 14.50 -8.75 3.94
C LEU A 252 13.73 -9.99 4.39
N ILE A 253 13.22 -9.95 5.62
CA ILE A 253 12.28 -10.93 6.16
C ILE A 253 10.99 -10.18 6.50
N VAL A 254 9.87 -10.62 5.94
CA VAL A 254 8.56 -9.95 6.10
C VAL A 254 7.55 -10.97 6.61
N THR A 255 6.71 -10.58 7.57
CA THR A 255 5.58 -11.42 7.96
C THR A 255 4.43 -11.30 6.95
N ALA A 256 3.86 -12.41 6.55
CA ALA A 256 2.92 -12.55 5.42
C ALA A 256 1.57 -11.84 5.58
N ASP A 257 1.24 -11.35 6.76
CA ASP A 257 -0.01 -10.63 7.04
C ASP A 257 -0.06 -9.23 6.43
N SER A 258 1.10 -8.65 6.05
CA SER A 258 1.18 -7.29 5.52
C SER A 258 1.48 -7.25 4.02
N ILE A 259 0.42 -7.14 3.20
CA ILE A 259 0.54 -6.96 1.75
C ILE A 259 1.36 -5.70 1.42
N ASN A 260 1.17 -4.60 2.15
CA ASN A 260 1.90 -3.35 1.89
C ASN A 260 3.40 -3.51 2.14
N MET A 261 3.79 -4.00 3.33
CA MET A 261 5.21 -4.17 3.67
C MET A 261 5.91 -5.15 2.72
N THR A 262 5.22 -6.25 2.33
CA THR A 262 5.77 -7.17 1.33
C THR A 262 5.92 -6.50 -0.04
N SER A 263 4.95 -5.68 -0.45
CA SER A 263 5.04 -4.92 -1.71
C SER A 263 6.20 -3.93 -1.70
N GLU A 264 6.38 -3.21 -0.59
CA GLU A 264 7.47 -2.26 -0.38
C GLU A 264 8.84 -2.97 -0.34
N ALA A 265 8.92 -4.13 0.30
CA ALA A 265 10.13 -4.96 0.30
C ALA A 265 10.49 -5.41 -1.13
N CYS A 266 9.52 -5.84 -1.93
CA CYS A 266 9.73 -6.25 -3.32
C CYS A 266 10.15 -5.10 -4.25
N ALA A 267 9.96 -3.84 -3.85
CA ALA A 267 10.47 -2.70 -4.61
C ALA A 267 11.98 -2.51 -4.48
N THR A 268 12.60 -3.08 -3.45
CA THR A 268 14.04 -2.93 -3.20
C THR A 268 14.92 -3.69 -4.19
N GLY A 269 14.40 -4.73 -4.84
CA GLY A 269 15.14 -5.67 -5.68
C GLY A 269 16.04 -6.63 -4.89
N ARG A 270 15.97 -6.59 -3.56
CA ARG A 270 16.75 -7.47 -2.68
C ARG A 270 15.99 -8.75 -2.36
N PRO A 271 16.67 -9.85 -2.02
CA PRO A 271 16.02 -11.09 -1.56
C PRO A 271 15.00 -10.83 -0.45
N VAL A 272 13.78 -11.35 -0.61
CA VAL A 272 12.68 -11.19 0.35
C VAL A 272 12.21 -12.57 0.79
N TYR A 273 12.46 -12.92 2.03
CA TYR A 273 11.86 -14.07 2.68
C TYR A 273 10.53 -13.68 3.34
N VAL A 274 9.53 -14.52 3.19
CA VAL A 274 8.21 -14.32 3.80
C VAL A 274 7.96 -15.39 4.84
N PHE A 275 7.74 -14.94 6.08
CA PHE A 275 7.28 -15.84 7.13
C PHE A 275 5.76 -16.02 7.01
N GLU A 276 5.35 -17.21 6.61
CA GLU A 276 3.96 -17.58 6.41
C GLU A 276 3.44 -18.36 7.61
N ALA A 277 2.52 -17.78 8.36
CA ALA A 277 1.67 -18.49 9.30
C ALA A 277 0.34 -18.82 8.59
N LYS A 278 -0.73 -19.16 9.31
CA LYS A 278 -2.03 -19.46 8.68
C LYS A 278 -2.56 -18.22 7.94
N LEU A 279 -2.68 -18.29 6.62
CA LEU A 279 -3.11 -17.19 5.75
C LEU A 279 -4.56 -17.33 5.31
N SER A 280 -5.24 -16.21 5.08
CA SER A 280 -6.48 -16.21 4.30
C SER A 280 -6.18 -16.54 2.83
N ASN A 281 -7.16 -17.06 2.10
CA ASN A 281 -7.02 -17.40 0.68
C ASN A 281 -6.53 -16.20 -0.17
N LYS A 282 -6.90 -14.98 0.21
CA LYS A 282 -6.45 -13.76 -0.46
C LYS A 282 -4.93 -13.55 -0.28
N HIS A 283 -4.43 -13.63 0.95
CA HIS A 283 -3.00 -13.48 1.24
C HIS A 283 -2.19 -14.63 0.62
N ALA A 284 -2.70 -15.86 0.71
CA ALA A 284 -2.03 -17.02 0.10
C ALA A 284 -1.84 -16.85 -1.42
N ARG A 285 -2.89 -16.38 -2.14
CA ARG A 285 -2.77 -16.09 -3.58
C ARG A 285 -1.76 -14.99 -3.87
N PHE A 286 -1.73 -13.93 -3.07
CA PHE A 286 -0.76 -12.85 -3.22
C PHE A 286 0.69 -13.35 -3.07
N HIS A 287 1.00 -14.06 -2.00
CA HIS A 287 2.34 -14.60 -1.78
C HIS A 287 2.73 -15.66 -2.82
N LEU A 288 1.77 -16.51 -3.24
CA LEU A 288 2.02 -17.46 -4.33
C LEU A 288 2.39 -16.75 -5.65
N ALA A 289 1.71 -15.65 -5.98
CA ALA A 289 2.01 -14.89 -7.17
C ALA A 289 3.41 -14.24 -7.11
N LEU A 290 3.81 -13.69 -5.96
CA LEU A 290 5.15 -13.14 -5.76
C LEU A 290 6.25 -14.22 -5.83
N ARG A 291 6.00 -15.41 -5.30
CA ARG A 291 6.93 -16.56 -5.42
C ARG A 291 7.07 -17.01 -6.88
N ARG A 292 5.97 -17.12 -7.61
CA ARG A 292 5.99 -17.45 -9.05
C ARG A 292 6.74 -16.40 -9.89
N TYR A 293 6.65 -15.15 -9.52
CA TYR A 293 7.43 -14.07 -10.13
C TYR A 293 8.93 -14.17 -9.79
N GLY A 294 9.29 -14.86 -8.72
CA GLY A 294 10.66 -14.97 -8.23
C GLY A 294 11.11 -13.86 -7.28
N ALA A 295 10.19 -12.98 -6.85
CA ALA A 295 10.54 -11.89 -5.93
C ALA A 295 10.69 -12.36 -4.49
N THR A 296 9.93 -13.36 -4.07
CA THR A 296 9.92 -13.84 -2.68
C THR A 296 10.16 -15.33 -2.59
N ARG A 297 10.69 -15.76 -1.42
CA ARG A 297 10.76 -17.16 -1.00
C ARG A 297 10.14 -17.31 0.37
N SER A 298 9.60 -18.49 0.70
CA SER A 298 9.15 -18.78 2.06
C SER A 298 10.37 -18.82 3.00
N LEU A 299 10.24 -18.22 4.19
CA LEU A 299 11.27 -18.35 5.22
C LEU A 299 11.22 -19.78 5.78
N PRO A 300 12.27 -20.60 5.61
CA PRO A 300 12.30 -21.96 6.16
C PRO A 300 12.51 -21.92 7.69
N ASP A 301 12.17 -23.00 8.36
CA ASP A 301 12.36 -23.14 9.81
C ASP A 301 13.86 -23.23 10.22
N GLY A 302 14.73 -23.57 9.26
CA GLY A 302 16.19 -23.56 9.39
C GLY A 302 16.84 -23.09 8.11
N LEU A 303 17.76 -22.13 8.21
CA LEU A 303 18.50 -21.56 7.10
C LEU A 303 19.99 -21.83 7.28
N SER A 304 20.62 -22.48 6.27
CA SER A 304 22.05 -22.79 6.30
C SER A 304 22.92 -21.67 5.72
N HIS A 305 22.35 -20.80 4.90
CA HIS A 305 23.00 -19.62 4.32
C HIS A 305 21.97 -18.61 3.84
N LEU A 306 22.35 -17.33 3.76
CA LEU A 306 21.52 -16.28 3.15
C LEU A 306 21.61 -16.42 1.63
N GLU A 307 20.54 -16.96 1.03
CA GLU A 307 20.48 -17.10 -0.42
C GLU A 307 20.49 -15.73 -1.10
N GLN A 308 21.15 -15.66 -2.25
CA GLN A 308 21.16 -14.49 -3.11
C GLN A 308 20.37 -14.80 -4.37
N TRP A 309 19.43 -13.92 -4.70
CA TRP A 309 18.73 -13.97 -5.99
C TRP A 309 18.36 -12.55 -6.42
N THR A 310 18.10 -12.41 -7.71
CA THR A 310 17.73 -11.14 -8.33
C THR A 310 16.39 -11.26 -9.03
N TYR A 311 15.64 -10.19 -9.09
CA TYR A 311 14.40 -10.05 -9.84
C TYR A 311 14.22 -8.57 -10.20
N THR A 312 13.38 -8.29 -11.19
CA THR A 312 13.02 -6.90 -11.52
C THR A 312 12.18 -6.31 -10.39
N PRO A 313 12.62 -5.19 -9.77
CA PRO A 313 11.88 -4.57 -8.68
C PRO A 313 10.42 -4.29 -9.04
N LEU A 314 9.51 -4.62 -8.12
CA LEU A 314 8.07 -4.46 -8.32
C LEU A 314 7.61 -3.12 -7.79
N HIS A 315 6.97 -2.30 -8.65
CA HIS A 315 6.41 -1.03 -8.25
C HIS A 315 5.10 -0.76 -9.01
N ALA A 316 3.97 -0.89 -8.32
CA ALA A 316 2.64 -0.76 -8.91
C ALA A 316 2.24 0.69 -9.21
N ALA A 317 2.70 1.65 -8.40
CA ALA A 317 2.25 3.03 -8.51
C ALA A 317 2.50 3.68 -9.89
N PRO A 318 3.66 3.53 -10.56
CA PRO A 318 3.87 4.04 -11.90
C PRO A 318 2.95 3.41 -12.96
N GLN A 319 2.61 2.12 -12.81
CA GLN A 319 1.70 1.44 -13.75
C GLN A 319 0.28 2.03 -13.63
N ILE A 320 -0.19 2.28 -12.41
CA ILE A 320 -1.49 2.91 -12.16
C ILE A 320 -1.47 4.36 -12.64
N ALA A 321 -0.39 5.11 -12.37
CA ALA A 321 -0.22 6.49 -12.81
C ALA A 321 -0.24 6.62 -14.34
N ALA A 322 0.45 5.72 -15.05
CA ALA A 322 0.46 5.69 -16.51
C ALA A 322 -0.96 5.45 -17.08
N GLU A 323 -1.74 4.53 -16.46
CA GLU A 323 -3.10 4.28 -16.89
C GLU A 323 -4.04 5.46 -16.60
N ILE A 324 -3.89 6.15 -15.46
CA ILE A 324 -4.59 7.40 -15.16
C ILE A 324 -4.26 8.44 -16.24
N ALA A 325 -2.97 8.66 -16.54
CA ALA A 325 -2.53 9.64 -17.53
C ALA A 325 -3.02 9.31 -18.95
N ARG A 326 -3.07 8.03 -19.32
CA ARG A 326 -3.60 7.57 -20.59
C ARG A 326 -5.10 7.88 -20.72
N ARG A 327 -5.90 7.55 -19.69
CA ARG A 327 -7.35 7.81 -19.70
C ARG A 327 -7.70 9.27 -19.52
N TRP A 328 -6.87 10.01 -18.82
CA TRP A 328 -7.02 11.46 -18.69
C TRP A 328 -7.07 12.17 -20.04
N ARG A 329 -6.25 11.74 -21.00
CA ARG A 329 -6.14 12.30 -22.34
C ARG A 329 -7.25 11.86 -23.31
N GLN A 330 -8.02 10.85 -22.94
CA GLN A 330 -9.11 10.30 -23.77
C GLN A 330 -10.46 10.63 -23.15
N PRO A 331 -11.03 11.84 -23.40
CA PRO A 331 -12.37 12.17 -22.94
C PRO A 331 -13.37 11.28 -23.66
N GLY A 332 -14.12 10.48 -22.92
CA GLY A 332 -15.18 9.60 -23.47
C GLY A 332 -15.01 8.10 -23.17
N SER A 333 -13.94 7.66 -22.52
CA SER A 333 -13.78 6.26 -22.10
C SER A 333 -14.45 5.93 -20.75
N GLY A 334 -15.11 6.90 -20.11
CA GLY A 334 -15.94 6.68 -18.93
C GLY A 334 -17.24 5.96 -19.29
N LEU A 335 -17.68 5.01 -18.47
CA LEU A 335 -18.98 4.36 -18.60
C LEU A 335 -20.09 5.42 -18.60
N PRO A 336 -21.12 5.30 -19.47
CA PRO A 336 -22.26 6.21 -19.42
C PRO A 336 -22.89 6.10 -18.03
N LEU A 337 -22.94 7.20 -17.29
CA LEU A 337 -23.78 7.30 -16.11
C LEU A 337 -25.22 7.11 -16.60
N SER A 338 -25.87 6.02 -16.20
CA SER A 338 -27.31 5.85 -16.40
C SER A 338 -27.99 7.01 -15.67
N CYS A 339 -28.53 7.96 -16.44
CA CYS A 339 -29.48 8.93 -15.95
C CYS A 339 -30.78 8.17 -15.59
N SER A 340 -31.05 8.04 -14.30
CA SER A 340 -32.36 7.67 -13.74
C SER A 340 -32.64 8.58 -12.57
#